data_7cd529a82505d935f1ab042019f93fae
#
_entry.id   7cd529a82505d935f1ab042019f93fae
#
_cell.length_a   1.000
_cell.length_b   1.000
_cell.length_c   1.000
_cell.angle_alpha   90.00
_cell.angle_beta   90.00
_cell.angle_gamma   90.00
#
_symmetry.space_group_name_H-M   'P 1'
#
loop_
_entity.id
_entity.type
_entity.pdbx_description
1 polymer ?
#
loop_
_entity_poly.entity_id
_entity_poly.type
_entity_poly.pdbx_seq_one_letter_code
_entity_poly.pdbx_strand_id
1 'polypeptide(L)'
;MARLSTGQMREETQQLLDEYNELYNWEYNDMCDFIENYGETEFQTYYETYNRLVDDYGQNLVDEFAQEFDVDSVEHFEDMFQGQYTSGAEFAEMIASDCGYVSRDMPHWIEIDWEKTWDKALSYDYTELTGGHIFSNSY
;
A
#
# COMPACT_ATOMS: atom_id res chain seq x y z
N MET A 1 -23.10 9.10 -11.33
CA MET A 1 -22.32 10.25 -11.77
C MET A 1 -21.84 10.03 -13.20
N ALA A 2 -21.99 11.03 -14.06
CA ALA A 2 -21.50 10.91 -15.43
C ALA A 2 -19.98 10.96 -15.45
N ARG A 3 -19.35 10.10 -16.25
CA ARG A 3 -17.90 10.10 -16.40
C ARG A 3 -17.44 11.28 -17.24
N LEU A 4 -16.26 11.80 -16.94
CA LEU A 4 -15.65 12.82 -17.78
C LEU A 4 -15.37 12.25 -19.17
N SER A 5 -15.74 12.98 -20.20
CA SER A 5 -15.33 12.63 -21.55
C SER A 5 -13.90 13.12 -21.79
N THR A 6 -13.20 12.52 -22.75
CA THR A 6 -11.84 12.91 -23.08
C THR A 6 -11.74 14.38 -23.48
N GLY A 7 -12.81 14.94 -24.09
CA GLY A 7 -12.85 16.34 -24.48
C GLY A 7 -13.02 17.31 -23.33
N GLN A 8 -13.38 16.83 -22.13
CA GLN A 8 -13.55 17.64 -20.93
C GLN A 8 -12.27 17.72 -20.08
N MET A 9 -11.28 16.92 -20.41
CA MET A 9 -10.01 16.86 -19.67
C MET A 9 -8.96 17.76 -20.33
N ARG A 10 -8.04 18.26 -19.52
CA ARG A 10 -6.86 18.93 -20.06
C ARG A 10 -6.02 17.93 -20.85
N GLU A 11 -5.33 18.42 -21.87
CA GLU A 11 -4.47 17.58 -22.71
C GLU A 11 -3.43 16.82 -21.90
N GLU A 12 -2.83 17.46 -20.89
CA GLU A 12 -1.85 16.84 -19.99
C GLU A 12 -2.44 15.64 -19.26
N THR A 13 -3.65 15.77 -18.75
CA THR A 13 -4.35 14.68 -18.06
C THR A 13 -4.66 13.55 -19.01
N GLN A 14 -5.07 13.86 -20.24
CA GLN A 14 -5.32 12.86 -21.25
C GLN A 14 -4.06 12.06 -21.58
N GLN A 15 -2.92 12.72 -21.70
CA GLN A 15 -1.63 12.07 -21.93
C GLN A 15 -1.26 11.15 -20.77
N LEU A 16 -1.48 11.58 -19.52
CA LEU A 16 -1.21 10.75 -18.34
C LEU A 16 -2.11 9.50 -18.32
N LEU A 17 -3.37 9.64 -18.67
CA LEU A 17 -4.30 8.51 -18.74
C LEU A 17 -3.82 7.48 -19.77
N ASP A 18 -3.44 7.93 -20.94
CA ASP A 18 -2.94 7.05 -22.00
C ASP A 18 -1.66 6.33 -21.57
N GLU A 19 -0.76 7.04 -20.92
CA GLU A 19 0.49 6.49 -20.40
C GLU A 19 0.25 5.44 -19.32
N TYR A 20 -0.62 5.71 -18.37
CA TYR A 20 -0.98 4.74 -17.34
C TYR A 20 -1.59 3.46 -17.94
N ASN A 21 -2.47 3.62 -18.89
CA ASN A 21 -3.13 2.48 -19.53
C ASN A 21 -2.10 1.58 -20.24
N GLU A 22 -1.12 2.17 -20.91
CA GLU A 22 -0.09 1.42 -21.62
C GLU A 22 0.94 0.79 -20.70
N LEU A 23 1.46 1.58 -19.74
CA LEU A 23 2.62 1.16 -18.94
C LEU A 23 2.24 0.30 -17.74
N TYR A 24 1.11 0.58 -17.11
CA TYR A 24 0.73 -0.03 -15.84
C TYR A 24 -0.51 -0.92 -15.94
N ASN A 25 -1.08 -1.03 -17.12
CA ASN A 25 -2.28 -1.84 -17.37
C ASN A 25 -3.45 -1.48 -16.45
N TRP A 26 -3.57 -0.22 -16.11
CA TRP A 26 -4.69 0.30 -15.32
C TRP A 26 -5.91 0.45 -16.19
N GLU A 27 -7.07 0.19 -15.61
CA GLU A 27 -8.32 0.41 -16.34
C GLU A 27 -8.61 1.90 -16.49
N TYR A 28 -8.85 2.30 -17.73
CA TYR A 28 -9.13 3.69 -18.06
C TYR A 28 -10.33 4.22 -17.27
N ASN A 29 -11.34 3.37 -17.07
CA ASN A 29 -12.54 3.74 -16.33
C ASN A 29 -12.25 4.08 -14.87
N ASP A 30 -11.37 3.33 -14.21
CA ASP A 30 -11.01 3.59 -12.83
C ASP A 30 -10.25 4.90 -12.67
N MET A 31 -9.41 5.22 -13.65
CA MET A 31 -8.68 6.50 -13.66
C MET A 31 -9.64 7.68 -13.86
N CYS A 32 -10.63 7.53 -14.75
CA CYS A 32 -11.65 8.54 -14.94
C CYS A 32 -12.50 8.75 -13.69
N ASP A 33 -12.87 7.67 -13.00
CA ASP A 33 -13.60 7.75 -11.74
C ASP A 33 -12.80 8.47 -10.66
N PHE A 34 -11.50 8.24 -10.60
CA PHE A 34 -10.61 8.97 -9.70
C PHE A 34 -10.64 10.47 -9.99
N ILE A 35 -10.54 10.85 -11.26
CA ILE A 35 -10.54 12.25 -11.65
C ILE A 35 -11.89 12.91 -11.33
N GLU A 36 -13.01 12.22 -11.55
CA GLU A 36 -14.34 12.73 -11.19
C GLU A 36 -14.46 13.01 -9.70
N ASN A 37 -13.92 12.12 -8.87
CA ASN A 37 -14.05 12.21 -7.42
C ASN A 37 -13.08 13.19 -6.79
N TYR A 38 -11.86 13.30 -7.32
CA TYR A 38 -10.77 14.05 -6.69
C TYR A 38 -10.21 15.19 -7.54
N GLY A 39 -10.51 15.21 -8.84
CA GLY A 39 -10.06 16.23 -9.77
C GLY A 39 -8.77 15.90 -10.50
N GLU A 40 -8.51 16.64 -11.59
CA GLU A 40 -7.34 16.43 -12.44
C GLU A 40 -6.02 16.71 -11.71
N THR A 41 -5.99 17.73 -10.87
CA THR A 41 -4.77 18.10 -10.12
C THR A 41 -4.38 16.98 -9.17
N GLU A 42 -5.37 16.40 -8.47
CA GLU A 42 -5.13 15.27 -7.58
C GLU A 42 -4.65 14.04 -8.34
N PHE A 43 -5.18 13.81 -9.54
CA PHE A 43 -4.73 12.71 -10.39
C PHE A 43 -3.27 12.90 -10.82
N GLN A 44 -2.87 14.11 -11.17
CA GLN A 44 -1.48 14.38 -11.54
C GLN A 44 -0.53 14.17 -10.36
N THR A 45 -0.94 14.61 -9.17
CA THR A 45 -0.16 14.37 -7.93
C THR A 45 -0.06 12.86 -7.66
N TYR A 46 -1.15 12.13 -7.84
CA TYR A 46 -1.16 10.69 -7.69
C TYR A 46 -0.20 10.01 -8.66
N TYR A 47 -0.19 10.44 -9.92
CA TYR A 47 0.72 9.92 -10.94
C TYR A 47 2.18 10.08 -10.52
N GLU A 48 2.54 11.26 -10.06
CA GLU A 48 3.91 11.54 -9.60
C GLU A 48 4.28 10.65 -8.41
N THR A 49 3.38 10.53 -7.44
CA THR A 49 3.59 9.67 -6.27
C THR A 49 3.73 8.22 -6.68
N TYR A 50 2.86 7.73 -7.55
CA TYR A 50 2.90 6.36 -8.04
C TYR A 50 4.24 6.05 -8.71
N ASN A 51 4.69 6.93 -9.61
CA ASN A 51 5.97 6.74 -10.30
C ASN A 51 7.15 6.69 -9.33
N ARG A 52 7.16 7.57 -8.34
CA ARG A 52 8.21 7.58 -7.33
C ARG A 52 8.23 6.29 -6.52
N LEU A 53 7.07 5.82 -6.12
CA LEU A 53 6.96 4.57 -5.35
C LEU A 53 7.38 3.36 -6.18
N VAL A 54 7.02 3.32 -7.46
CA VAL A 54 7.45 2.25 -8.36
C VAL A 54 8.97 2.23 -8.50
N ASP A 55 9.60 3.37 -8.59
CA ASP A 55 11.06 3.46 -8.66
C ASP A 55 11.73 2.97 -7.37
N ASP A 56 11.13 3.24 -6.24
CA ASP A 56 11.71 2.89 -4.92
C ASP A 56 11.36 1.47 -4.47
N TYR A 57 10.16 0.99 -4.76
CA TYR A 57 9.63 -0.27 -4.19
C TYR A 57 9.27 -1.32 -5.25
N GLY A 58 9.17 -0.95 -6.51
CA GLY A 58 8.76 -1.83 -7.59
C GLY A 58 7.27 -1.79 -7.87
N GLN A 59 6.94 -1.97 -9.16
CA GLN A 59 5.55 -1.90 -9.62
C GLN A 59 4.64 -2.93 -8.97
N ASN A 60 5.12 -4.16 -8.81
CA ASN A 60 4.29 -5.24 -8.29
C ASN A 60 3.78 -4.95 -6.88
N LEU A 61 4.66 -4.42 -6.01
CA LEU A 61 4.27 -4.10 -4.64
C LEU A 61 3.31 -2.92 -4.60
N VAL A 62 3.56 -1.87 -5.37
CA VAL A 62 2.69 -0.69 -5.38
C VAL A 62 1.31 -1.04 -5.94
N ASP A 63 1.24 -1.87 -6.98
CA ASP A 63 -0.03 -2.31 -7.54
C ASP A 63 -0.81 -3.20 -6.56
N GLU A 64 -0.13 -4.10 -5.88
CA GLU A 64 -0.75 -4.94 -4.85
C GLU A 64 -1.30 -4.08 -3.69
N PHE A 65 -0.54 -3.09 -3.26
CA PHE A 65 -0.98 -2.14 -2.24
C PHE A 65 -2.24 -1.38 -2.69
N ALA A 66 -2.27 -0.90 -3.93
CA ALA A 66 -3.42 -0.16 -4.46
C ALA A 66 -4.67 -1.03 -4.55
N GLN A 67 -4.52 -2.32 -4.85
CA GLN A 67 -5.64 -3.26 -4.88
C GLN A 67 -6.17 -3.56 -3.48
N GLU A 68 -5.30 -3.67 -2.50
CA GLU A 68 -5.68 -4.00 -1.12
C GLU A 68 -6.28 -2.80 -0.38
N PHE A 69 -5.70 -1.60 -0.54
CA PHE A 69 -6.04 -0.41 0.26
C PHE A 69 -6.78 0.66 -0.53
N ASP A 70 -7.03 0.46 -1.79
CA ASP A 70 -7.57 1.42 -2.75
C ASP A 70 -6.55 2.43 -3.27
N VAL A 71 -6.91 3.02 -4.40
CA VAL A 71 -6.06 3.95 -5.15
C VAL A 71 -5.74 5.20 -4.34
N ASP A 72 -6.72 5.72 -3.60
CA ASP A 72 -6.54 6.94 -2.81
C ASP A 72 -5.62 6.77 -1.61
N SER A 73 -5.32 5.53 -1.22
CA SER A 73 -4.38 5.25 -0.13
C SER A 73 -2.91 5.29 -0.57
N VAL A 74 -2.64 5.31 -1.87
CA VAL A 74 -1.25 5.25 -2.39
C VAL A 74 -0.39 6.41 -1.88
N GLU A 75 -0.96 7.59 -1.68
CA GLU A 75 -0.23 8.73 -1.12
C GLU A 75 0.27 8.46 0.31
N HIS A 76 -0.34 7.51 1.02
CA HIS A 76 0.02 7.13 2.37
C HIS A 76 0.90 5.86 2.43
N PHE A 77 1.34 5.35 1.29
CA PHE A 77 2.13 4.12 1.19
C PHE A 77 3.28 4.10 2.19
N GLU A 78 4.10 5.14 2.19
CA GLU A 78 5.28 5.20 3.06
C GLU A 78 4.90 5.37 4.53
N ASP A 79 3.81 6.06 4.83
CA ASP A 79 3.32 6.21 6.20
C ASP A 79 2.81 4.89 6.77
N MET A 80 2.24 4.04 5.92
CA MET A 80 1.69 2.74 6.30
C MET A 80 2.73 1.62 6.30
N PHE A 81 3.82 1.77 5.56
CA PHE A 81 4.83 0.74 5.36
C PHE A 81 5.63 0.50 6.64
N GLN A 82 5.65 -0.74 7.12
CA GLN A 82 6.34 -1.14 8.36
C GLN A 82 7.66 -1.86 8.09
N GLY A 83 7.93 -2.26 6.86
CA GLY A 83 9.13 -2.96 6.47
C GLY A 83 8.85 -4.31 5.83
N GLN A 84 9.94 -4.97 5.43
CA GLN A 84 9.88 -6.29 4.84
C GLN A 84 10.38 -7.33 5.85
N TYR A 85 9.59 -8.37 6.04
CA TYR A 85 9.89 -9.46 6.99
C TYR A 85 9.71 -10.80 6.30
N THR A 86 10.26 -11.86 6.88
CA THR A 86 10.08 -13.21 6.35
C THR A 86 8.62 -13.64 6.43
N SER A 87 7.91 -13.17 7.46
CA SER A 87 6.51 -13.50 7.69
C SER A 87 5.89 -12.51 8.68
N GLY A 88 4.56 -12.57 8.84
CA GLY A 88 3.87 -11.83 9.89
C GLY A 88 4.33 -12.25 11.28
N ALA A 89 4.72 -13.51 11.46
CA ALA A 89 5.26 -14.00 12.74
C ALA A 89 6.55 -13.27 13.12
N GLU A 90 7.47 -13.07 12.17
CA GLU A 90 8.71 -12.33 12.41
C GLU A 90 8.42 -10.87 12.77
N PHE A 91 7.46 -10.26 12.08
CA PHE A 91 7.03 -8.89 12.41
C PHE A 91 6.47 -8.81 13.83
N ALA A 92 5.65 -9.79 14.24
CA ALA A 92 5.08 -9.84 15.58
C ALA A 92 6.19 -9.93 16.65
N GLU A 93 7.19 -10.75 16.41
CA GLU A 93 8.33 -10.88 17.31
C GLU A 93 9.09 -9.57 17.43
N MET A 94 9.36 -8.91 16.31
CA MET A 94 10.06 -7.63 16.26
C MET A 94 9.31 -6.56 17.04
N ILE A 95 8.01 -6.41 16.81
CA ILE A 95 7.17 -5.42 17.49
C ILE A 95 7.17 -5.66 19.02
N ALA A 96 6.98 -6.91 19.42
CA ALA A 96 6.95 -7.24 20.84
C ALA A 96 8.28 -6.93 21.53
N SER A 97 9.38 -7.20 20.86
CA SER A 97 10.72 -6.91 21.39
C SER A 97 11.01 -5.42 21.46
N ASP A 98 10.68 -4.67 20.39
CA ASP A 98 10.95 -3.24 20.32
C ASP A 98 10.08 -2.43 21.29
N CYS A 99 8.85 -2.88 21.53
CA CYS A 99 7.95 -2.21 22.46
C CYS A 99 8.16 -2.65 23.92
N GLY A 100 9.08 -3.58 24.15
CA GLY A 100 9.40 -4.06 25.52
C GLY A 100 8.35 -4.97 26.13
N TYR A 101 7.47 -5.56 25.31
CA TYR A 101 6.46 -6.51 25.80
C TYR A 101 7.05 -7.86 26.15
N VAL A 102 8.25 -8.19 25.61
CA VAL A 102 8.96 -9.42 25.91
C VAL A 102 10.25 -9.05 26.62
N SER A 103 10.43 -9.56 27.85
CA SER A 103 11.61 -9.30 28.64
C SER A 103 12.82 -10.07 28.11
N ARG A 104 14.00 -9.42 28.12
CA ARG A 104 15.26 -10.08 27.81
C ARG A 104 15.62 -11.17 28.83
N ASP A 105 15.06 -11.05 30.03
CA ASP A 105 15.28 -12.00 31.13
C ASP A 105 14.28 -13.17 31.08
N MET A 106 13.40 -13.22 30.10
CA MET A 106 12.47 -14.31 29.95
C MET A 106 13.22 -15.63 29.76
N PRO A 107 12.88 -16.69 30.56
CA PRO A 107 13.55 -17.97 30.39
C PRO A 107 13.44 -18.50 28.97
N HIS A 108 14.55 -19.05 28.44
CA HIS A 108 14.63 -19.53 27.07
C HIS A 108 13.75 -20.75 26.80
N TRP A 109 13.25 -21.42 27.83
CA TRP A 109 12.34 -22.55 27.69
C TRP A 109 10.88 -22.13 27.49
N ILE A 110 10.59 -20.82 27.65
CA ILE A 110 9.27 -20.27 27.33
C ILE A 110 9.25 -19.94 25.85
N GLU A 111 8.31 -20.53 25.13
CA GLU A 111 8.13 -20.30 23.71
C GLU A 111 6.88 -19.50 23.47
N ILE A 112 6.96 -18.54 22.53
CA ILE A 112 5.81 -17.76 22.10
C ILE A 112 5.47 -18.17 20.67
N ASP A 113 4.20 -18.48 20.44
CA ASP A 113 3.72 -18.78 19.09
C ASP A 113 3.47 -17.48 18.33
N TRP A 114 4.48 -17.02 17.62
CA TRP A 114 4.42 -15.75 16.90
C TRP A 114 3.43 -15.79 15.72
N GLU A 115 3.21 -16.94 15.09
CA GLU A 115 2.20 -17.09 14.05
C GLU A 115 0.80 -16.86 14.61
N LYS A 116 0.49 -17.42 15.77
CA LYS A 116 -0.80 -17.20 16.42
C LYS A 116 -0.94 -15.76 16.89
N THR A 117 0.13 -15.16 17.36
CA THR A 117 0.14 -13.75 17.76
C THR A 117 -0.20 -12.86 16.56
N TRP A 118 0.40 -13.13 15.41
CA TRP A 118 0.06 -12.44 14.18
C TRP A 118 -1.40 -12.68 13.78
N ASP A 119 -1.80 -13.94 13.67
CA ASP A 119 -3.13 -14.30 13.15
C ASP A 119 -4.28 -13.80 14.02
N LYS A 120 -4.10 -13.81 15.34
CA LYS A 120 -5.19 -13.51 16.29
C LYS A 120 -5.24 -12.05 16.71
N ALA A 121 -4.15 -11.31 16.56
CA ALA A 121 -4.08 -9.95 17.06
C ALA A 121 -3.60 -8.97 16.00
N LEU A 122 -2.38 -9.12 15.51
CA LEU A 122 -1.76 -8.12 14.64
C LEU A 122 -2.35 -8.07 13.24
N SER A 123 -2.85 -9.19 12.72
CA SER A 123 -3.46 -9.22 11.38
C SER A 123 -4.72 -8.35 11.26
N TYR A 124 -5.29 -7.93 12.37
CA TYR A 124 -6.42 -6.98 12.37
C TYR A 124 -5.97 -5.54 12.16
N ASP A 125 -4.75 -5.21 12.56
CA ASP A 125 -4.21 -3.86 12.48
C ASP A 125 -3.18 -3.69 11.36
N TYR A 126 -2.66 -4.79 10.83
CA TYR A 126 -1.63 -4.81 9.79
C TYR A 126 -2.00 -5.78 8.69
N THR A 127 -1.46 -5.55 7.50
CA THR A 127 -1.65 -6.41 6.34
C THR A 127 -0.29 -6.83 5.80
N GLU A 128 -0.13 -8.13 5.55
CA GLU A 128 1.05 -8.69 4.90
C GLU A 128 0.79 -8.83 3.40
N LEU A 129 1.61 -8.20 2.57
CA LEU A 129 1.58 -8.35 1.13
C LEU A 129 2.66 -9.33 0.66
N THR A 130 2.63 -9.68 -0.61
CA THR A 130 3.56 -10.63 -1.22
C THR A 130 5.01 -10.26 -0.89
N GLY A 131 5.81 -11.25 -0.52
CA GLY A 131 7.22 -11.04 -0.17
C GLY A 131 7.46 -10.58 1.26
N GLY A 132 6.42 -10.57 2.11
CA GLY A 132 6.56 -10.21 3.52
C GLY A 132 6.57 -8.70 3.79
N HIS A 133 6.02 -7.92 2.88
CA HIS A 133 5.88 -6.47 3.07
C HIS A 133 4.67 -6.20 3.96
N ILE A 134 4.92 -5.58 5.12
CA ILE A 134 3.89 -5.33 6.13
C ILE A 134 3.47 -3.86 6.08
N PHE A 135 2.16 -3.64 6.11
CA PHE A 135 1.57 -2.30 6.12
C PHE A 135 0.58 -2.15 7.27
N SER A 136 0.56 -0.97 7.88
CA SER A 136 -0.50 -0.62 8.83
C SER A 136 -1.81 -0.45 8.08
N ASN A 137 -2.93 -0.90 8.66
CA ASN A 137 -4.26 -0.73 8.05
C ASN A 137 -4.79 0.69 8.19
N SER A 138 -4.08 1.57 8.90
CA SER A 138 -4.44 2.97 9.06
C SER A 138 -3.22 3.88 8.99
N TYR A 139 -3.47 5.14 8.71
CA TYR A 139 -2.44 6.16 8.60
C TYR A 139 -2.77 7.42 9.40
#